data_d4ac16e468a23ca0599c7544e410041a
#
_entry.id   d4ac16e468a23ca0599c7544e410041a
#
_cell.length_a   1.000
_cell.length_b   1.000
_cell.length_c   1.000
_cell.angle_alpha   90.00
_cell.angle_beta   90.00
_cell.angle_gamma   90.00
#
_symmetry.space_group_name_H-M   'P 1'
#
loop_
_entity.id
_entity.type
_entity.pdbx_description
1 polymer ?
#
loop_
_entity_poly.entity_id
_entity_poly.type
_entity_poly.pdbx_seq_one_letter_code
_entity_poly.pdbx_strand_id
1 'polypeptide(L)'
;VLLDGVPLGQVHRLDRARKVAFVAQHSHANRLTVYDAVLLGRRPHMQGGPSKEDRQIVENALERLDLAKCALRYTDELSGGEYQKMVLARAFVQRADTLLLDEPTNNLDPANQQEVMREVRDEVDGRGIAAAAVLHDINLALRYCDRFLFLAEGRVDAVGDASIVTPEQIERIYGMKSDVIEHRGRRLVVPL
;
A
#
# COMPACT_ATOMS: atom_id res chain seq x y z
N VAL A 1 1.93 17.80 -10.04
CA VAL A 1 1.23 17.27 -8.86
C VAL A 1 1.15 18.36 -7.82
N LEU A 2 -0.02 18.51 -7.19
CA LEU A 2 -0.29 19.46 -6.11
C LEU A 2 -0.55 18.69 -4.81
N LEU A 3 -0.10 19.23 -3.69
CA LEU A 3 -0.44 18.78 -2.35
C LEU A 3 -1.10 19.95 -1.62
N ASP A 4 -2.40 19.83 -1.29
CA ASP A 4 -3.22 20.92 -0.73
C ASP A 4 -3.16 22.22 -1.56
N GLY A 5 -3.18 22.09 -2.89
CA GLY A 5 -3.13 23.23 -3.81
C GLY A 5 -1.73 23.80 -4.06
N VAL A 6 -0.69 23.31 -3.35
CA VAL A 6 0.68 23.76 -3.51
C VAL A 6 1.45 22.79 -4.41
N PRO A 7 2.25 23.24 -5.40
CA PRO A 7 3.12 22.39 -6.18
C PRO A 7 4.04 21.54 -5.29
N LEU A 8 4.07 20.21 -5.51
CA LEU A 8 4.79 19.27 -4.64
C LEU A 8 6.27 19.63 -4.43
N GLY A 9 6.92 20.21 -5.46
CA GLY A 9 8.31 20.65 -5.36
C GLY A 9 8.53 21.87 -4.45
N GLN A 10 7.48 22.60 -4.09
CA GLN A 10 7.53 23.75 -3.18
C GLN A 10 7.18 23.39 -1.74
N VAL A 11 6.64 22.19 -1.51
CA VAL A 11 6.32 21.71 -0.16
C VAL A 11 7.60 21.27 0.54
N HIS A 12 7.82 21.74 1.76
CA HIS A 12 8.99 21.36 2.55
C HIS A 12 9.02 19.82 2.76
N ARG A 13 10.23 19.25 2.71
CA ARG A 13 10.43 17.79 2.73
C ARG A 13 9.75 17.08 3.92
N LEU A 14 9.81 17.66 5.12
CA LEU A 14 9.21 17.09 6.33
C LEU A 14 7.67 17.16 6.28
N ASP A 15 7.11 18.27 5.78
CA ASP A 15 5.65 18.43 5.68
C ASP A 15 5.08 17.49 4.63
N ARG A 16 5.77 17.30 3.52
CA ARG A 16 5.43 16.29 2.53
C ARG A 16 5.45 14.89 3.13
N ALA A 17 6.49 14.55 3.91
CA ALA A 17 6.61 13.26 4.55
C ALA A 17 5.58 13.03 5.68
N ARG A 18 4.99 14.08 6.25
CA ARG A 18 3.87 13.95 7.19
C ARG A 18 2.53 13.72 6.50
N LYS A 19 2.39 14.10 5.24
CA LYS A 19 1.15 14.02 4.48
C LYS A 19 1.06 12.82 3.56
N VAL A 20 2.20 12.35 3.05
CA VAL A 20 2.24 11.27 2.06
C VAL A 20 3.26 10.22 2.50
N ALA A 21 2.79 8.99 2.70
CA ALA A 21 3.63 7.82 2.83
C ALA A 21 3.69 7.08 1.48
N PHE A 22 4.87 6.59 1.12
CA PHE A 22 5.10 5.88 -0.13
C PHE A 22 5.72 4.51 0.13
N VAL A 23 5.07 3.48 -0.38
CA VAL A 23 5.56 2.11 -0.46
C VAL A 23 6.02 1.87 -1.90
N ALA A 24 7.32 1.80 -2.11
CA ALA A 24 7.91 1.55 -3.42
C ALA A 24 7.90 0.06 -3.76
N GLN A 25 7.80 -0.26 -5.05
CA GLN A 25 7.85 -1.62 -5.59
C GLN A 25 9.11 -2.39 -5.14
N HIS A 26 10.25 -1.73 -5.11
CA HIS A 26 11.51 -2.29 -4.62
C HIS A 26 12.09 -1.38 -3.55
N SER A 27 12.29 -1.89 -2.37
CA SER A 27 13.09 -1.24 -1.35
C SER A 27 14.29 -2.14 -1.04
N HIS A 28 15.50 -1.56 -1.11
CA HIS A 28 16.70 -2.31 -0.77
C HIS A 28 16.69 -2.63 0.73
N ALA A 29 16.91 -3.90 1.06
CA ALA A 29 17.15 -4.31 2.42
C ALA A 29 18.48 -3.71 2.89
N ASN A 30 18.43 -2.70 3.73
CA ASN A 30 19.57 -2.27 4.50
C ASN A 30 19.68 -3.23 5.70
N ARG A 31 20.88 -3.54 6.16
CA ARG A 31 21.11 -4.41 7.31
C ARG A 31 20.71 -3.70 8.61
N LEU A 32 19.40 -3.50 8.77
CA LEU A 32 18.73 -2.94 9.95
C LEU A 32 17.92 -4.06 10.60
N THR A 33 17.66 -3.93 11.89
CA THR A 33 16.62 -4.76 12.51
C THR A 33 15.24 -4.36 11.97
N VAL A 34 14.27 -5.27 12.02
CA VAL A 34 12.87 -4.97 11.65
C VAL A 34 12.34 -3.79 12.46
N TYR A 35 12.63 -3.78 13.76
CA TYR A 35 12.25 -2.67 14.65
C TYR A 35 12.82 -1.33 14.16
N ASP A 36 14.12 -1.27 13.88
CA ASP A 36 14.77 -0.03 13.42
C ASP A 36 14.26 0.41 12.06
N ALA A 37 14.03 -0.54 11.14
CA ALA A 37 13.49 -0.26 9.81
C ALA A 37 12.08 0.34 9.89
N VAL A 38 11.22 -0.16 10.78
CA VAL A 38 9.88 0.39 11.01
C VAL A 38 9.97 1.74 11.73
N LEU A 39 10.86 1.88 12.73
CA LEU A 39 11.07 3.13 13.46
C LEU A 39 11.49 4.29 12.54
N LEU A 40 12.19 4.01 11.43
CA LEU A 40 12.51 5.03 10.41
C LEU A 40 11.25 5.71 9.84
N GLY A 41 10.09 5.05 9.83
CA GLY A 41 8.82 5.65 9.43
C GLY A 41 8.40 6.82 10.33
N ARG A 42 8.87 6.87 11.57
CA ARG A 42 8.60 7.97 12.51
C ARG A 42 9.48 9.20 12.30
N ARG A 43 10.52 9.10 11.46
CA ARG A 43 11.49 10.17 11.22
C ARG A 43 10.88 11.58 11.00
N PRO A 44 9.75 11.74 10.26
CA PRO A 44 9.13 13.05 10.06
C PRO A 44 8.59 13.71 11.33
N HIS A 45 8.40 12.93 12.40
CA HIS A 45 7.85 13.39 13.68
C HIS A 45 8.88 13.53 14.78
N MET A 46 10.09 12.98 14.59
CA MET A 46 11.14 13.00 15.60
C MET A 46 11.82 14.38 15.70
N GLN A 47 12.07 14.81 16.93
CA GLN A 47 12.90 15.97 17.26
C GLN A 47 14.12 15.48 18.05
N GLY A 48 15.23 15.25 17.36
CA GLY A 48 16.49 14.80 17.98
C GLY A 48 16.61 13.29 18.20
N GLY A 49 15.52 12.56 18.40
CA GLY A 49 15.51 11.10 18.57
C GLY A 49 14.10 10.58 18.81
N PRO A 50 13.92 9.23 18.86
CA PRO A 50 12.60 8.62 19.07
C PRO A 50 12.09 8.86 20.50
N SER A 51 10.87 9.40 20.60
CA SER A 51 10.15 9.56 21.87
C SER A 51 9.61 8.22 22.40
N LYS A 52 9.06 8.20 23.61
CA LYS A 52 8.33 7.03 24.13
C LYS A 52 7.09 6.71 23.26
N GLU A 53 6.41 7.76 22.81
CA GLU A 53 5.24 7.61 21.92
C GLU A 53 5.63 6.98 20.58
N ASP A 54 6.75 7.40 19.97
CA ASP A 54 7.23 6.82 18.71
C ASP A 54 7.52 5.32 18.86
N ARG A 55 8.11 4.92 19.97
CA ARG A 55 8.38 3.49 20.27
C ARG A 55 7.09 2.70 20.41
N GLN A 56 6.12 3.22 21.17
CA GLN A 56 4.83 2.56 21.33
C GLN A 56 4.06 2.41 20.03
N ILE A 57 4.11 3.42 19.14
CA ILE A 57 3.50 3.35 17.81
C ILE A 57 4.15 2.22 16.97
N VAL A 58 5.46 2.07 17.06
CA VAL A 58 6.19 1.01 16.36
C VAL A 58 5.85 -0.37 16.92
N GLU A 59 5.85 -0.53 18.24
CA GLU A 59 5.50 -1.77 18.91
C GLU A 59 4.08 -2.23 18.54
N ASN A 60 3.10 -1.35 18.61
CA ASN A 60 1.71 -1.63 18.20
C ASN A 60 1.60 -2.05 16.73
N ALA A 61 2.36 -1.40 15.84
CA ALA A 61 2.36 -1.76 14.42
C ALA A 61 3.00 -3.14 14.16
N LEU A 62 4.07 -3.47 14.88
CA LEU A 62 4.71 -4.78 14.80
C LEU A 62 3.80 -5.90 15.35
N GLU A 63 3.07 -5.66 16.43
CA GLU A 63 2.10 -6.61 16.98
C GLU A 63 0.95 -6.82 15.99
N ARG A 64 0.35 -5.74 15.47
CA ARG A 64 -0.76 -5.79 14.51
C ARG A 64 -0.44 -6.59 13.25
N LEU A 65 0.78 -6.47 12.73
CA LEU A 65 1.22 -7.14 11.50
C LEU A 65 1.93 -8.49 11.73
N ASP A 66 1.86 -9.03 12.96
CA ASP A 66 2.51 -10.29 13.38
C ASP A 66 4.04 -10.31 13.14
N LEU A 67 4.68 -9.15 13.35
CA LEU A 67 6.12 -8.97 13.22
C LEU A 67 6.87 -8.89 14.54
N ALA A 68 6.17 -8.90 15.69
CA ALA A 68 6.77 -8.76 17.02
C ALA A 68 7.87 -9.82 17.26
N LYS A 69 7.65 -11.06 16.83
CA LYS A 69 8.62 -12.18 16.91
C LYS A 69 9.87 -11.98 16.06
N CYS A 70 9.78 -11.12 15.03
CA CYS A 70 10.88 -10.82 14.11
C CYS A 70 11.55 -9.47 14.40
N ALA A 71 11.10 -8.73 15.44
CA ALA A 71 11.51 -7.34 15.69
C ALA A 71 13.03 -7.12 15.74
N LEU A 72 13.79 -8.08 16.26
CA LEU A 72 15.25 -8.02 16.38
C LEU A 72 16.00 -8.74 15.24
N ARG A 73 15.30 -9.42 14.33
CA ARG A 73 15.92 -10.01 13.13
C ARG A 73 16.31 -8.92 12.16
N TYR A 74 17.32 -9.19 11.34
CA TYR A 74 17.68 -8.30 10.24
C TYR A 74 16.68 -8.40 9.09
N THR A 75 16.50 -7.29 8.37
CA THR A 75 15.54 -7.21 7.26
C THR A 75 15.87 -8.13 6.09
N ASP A 76 17.12 -8.50 5.91
CA ASP A 76 17.61 -9.45 4.91
C ASP A 76 17.38 -10.93 5.29
N GLU A 77 16.93 -11.20 6.52
CA GLU A 77 16.58 -12.54 7.01
C GLU A 77 15.07 -12.84 6.90
N LEU A 78 14.27 -11.88 6.43
CA LEU A 78 12.82 -12.02 6.35
C LEU A 78 12.39 -12.79 5.10
N SER A 79 11.29 -13.54 5.20
CA SER A 79 10.56 -14.02 4.03
C SER A 79 9.96 -12.85 3.25
N GLY A 80 9.58 -13.06 1.98
CA GLY A 80 8.98 -12.01 1.16
C GLY A 80 7.72 -11.40 1.79
N GLY A 81 6.86 -12.23 2.40
CA GLY A 81 5.66 -11.77 3.09
C GLY A 81 5.97 -10.96 4.35
N GLU A 82 6.90 -11.43 5.20
CA GLU A 82 7.35 -10.69 6.38
C GLU A 82 8.00 -9.35 5.99
N TYR A 83 8.81 -9.36 4.93
CA TYR A 83 9.43 -8.14 4.42
C TYR A 83 8.39 -7.12 3.94
N GLN A 84 7.37 -7.57 3.19
CA GLN A 84 6.30 -6.69 2.72
C GLN A 84 5.48 -6.11 3.88
N LYS A 85 5.16 -6.93 4.89
CA LYS A 85 4.50 -6.47 6.13
C LYS A 85 5.35 -5.43 6.85
N MET A 86 6.67 -5.61 6.93
CA MET A 86 7.60 -4.64 7.53
C MET A 86 7.60 -3.31 6.76
N VAL A 87 7.57 -3.35 5.42
CA VAL A 87 7.49 -2.13 4.59
C VAL A 87 6.17 -1.41 4.82
N LEU A 88 5.04 -2.14 4.95
CA LEU A 88 3.75 -1.57 5.31
C LEU A 88 3.75 -0.99 6.73
N ALA A 89 4.30 -1.72 7.72
CA ALA A 89 4.44 -1.22 9.09
C ALA A 89 5.16 0.13 9.11
N ARG A 90 6.27 0.25 8.36
CA ARG A 90 7.02 1.50 8.22
C ARG A 90 6.17 2.63 7.64
N ALA A 91 5.31 2.34 6.65
CA ALA A 91 4.40 3.33 6.08
C ALA A 91 3.27 3.72 7.05
N PHE A 92 2.71 2.77 7.78
CA PHE A 92 1.63 3.02 8.74
C PHE A 92 2.08 3.84 9.95
N VAL A 93 3.26 3.54 10.51
CA VAL A 93 3.80 4.32 11.64
C VAL A 93 4.15 5.75 11.25
N GLN A 94 4.33 6.04 9.97
CA GLN A 94 4.51 7.42 9.47
C GLN A 94 3.27 8.28 9.71
N ARG A 95 2.07 7.68 9.87
CA ARG A 95 0.81 8.37 10.14
C ARG A 95 0.50 9.49 9.15
N ALA A 96 0.82 9.28 7.88
CA ALA A 96 0.49 10.20 6.81
C ALA A 96 -1.02 10.19 6.49
N ASP A 97 -1.51 11.26 5.87
CA ASP A 97 -2.92 11.41 5.47
C ASP A 97 -3.23 10.64 4.18
N THR A 98 -2.21 10.28 3.42
CA THR A 98 -2.33 9.54 2.15
C THR A 98 -1.27 8.45 2.06
N LEU A 99 -1.68 7.25 1.64
CA LEU A 99 -0.79 6.14 1.30
C LEU A 99 -0.70 6.00 -0.22
N LEU A 100 0.51 5.98 -0.75
CA LEU A 100 0.79 5.62 -2.14
C LEU A 100 1.52 4.28 -2.14
N LEU A 101 0.97 3.30 -2.85
CA LEU A 101 1.44 1.91 -2.85
C LEU A 101 1.74 1.50 -4.28
N ASP A 102 2.99 1.23 -4.56
CA ASP A 102 3.45 0.81 -5.89
C ASP A 102 3.66 -0.71 -5.87
N GLU A 103 2.72 -1.44 -6.46
CA GLU A 103 2.68 -2.91 -6.51
C GLU A 103 2.90 -3.60 -5.14
N PRO A 104 2.12 -3.27 -4.10
CA PRO A 104 2.36 -3.74 -2.73
C PRO A 104 2.19 -5.25 -2.56
N THR A 105 1.64 -5.94 -3.55
CA THR A 105 1.37 -7.38 -3.54
C THR A 105 2.23 -8.19 -4.50
N ASN A 106 3.20 -7.53 -5.15
CA ASN A 106 4.07 -8.21 -6.12
C ASN A 106 4.93 -9.29 -5.44
N ASN A 107 5.14 -10.41 -6.13
CA ASN A 107 5.92 -11.56 -5.67
C ASN A 107 5.41 -12.22 -4.37
N LEU A 108 4.16 -11.98 -3.97
CA LEU A 108 3.51 -12.63 -2.85
C LEU A 108 2.59 -13.76 -3.34
N ASP A 109 2.48 -14.82 -2.55
CA ASP A 109 1.44 -15.83 -2.77
C ASP A 109 0.04 -15.25 -2.51
N PRO A 110 -1.03 -15.90 -3.03
CA PRO A 110 -2.39 -15.37 -2.93
C PRO A 110 -2.87 -15.09 -1.50
N ALA A 111 -2.42 -15.86 -0.50
CA ALA A 111 -2.83 -15.65 0.89
C ALA A 111 -2.19 -14.38 1.45
N ASN A 112 -0.90 -14.18 1.24
CA ASN A 112 -0.17 -12.99 1.63
C ASN A 112 -0.67 -11.73 0.88
N GLN A 113 -1.05 -11.84 -0.41
CA GLN A 113 -1.66 -10.72 -1.15
C GLN A 113 -2.96 -10.25 -0.49
N GLN A 114 -3.85 -11.19 -0.12
CA GLN A 114 -5.10 -10.88 0.56
C GLN A 114 -4.87 -10.24 1.93
N GLU A 115 -3.88 -10.73 2.67
CA GLU A 115 -3.53 -10.20 3.98
C GLU A 115 -3.01 -8.76 3.87
N VAL A 116 -2.05 -8.50 2.99
CA VAL A 116 -1.50 -7.16 2.72
C VAL A 116 -2.60 -6.16 2.37
N MET A 117 -3.50 -6.52 1.45
CA MET A 117 -4.57 -5.62 1.04
C MET A 117 -5.62 -5.41 2.13
N ARG A 118 -5.85 -6.40 2.99
CA ARG A 118 -6.72 -6.25 4.16
C ARG A 118 -6.12 -5.26 5.15
N GLU A 119 -4.84 -5.38 5.47
CA GLU A 119 -4.15 -4.46 6.37
C GLU A 119 -4.17 -3.02 5.85
N VAL A 120 -3.99 -2.83 4.52
CA VAL A 120 -4.13 -1.51 3.90
C VAL A 120 -5.56 -0.98 4.05
N ARG A 121 -6.58 -1.82 3.79
CA ARG A 121 -7.99 -1.42 3.93
C ARG A 121 -8.33 -1.05 5.36
N ASP A 122 -7.91 -1.86 6.33
CA ASP A 122 -8.15 -1.62 7.75
C ASP A 122 -7.46 -0.33 8.24
N GLU A 123 -6.27 -0.01 7.72
CA GLU A 123 -5.59 1.26 8.01
C GLU A 123 -6.34 2.46 7.44
N VAL A 124 -6.82 2.35 6.19
CA VAL A 124 -7.60 3.40 5.51
C VAL A 124 -8.90 3.67 6.25
N ASP A 125 -9.67 2.62 6.53
CA ASP A 125 -10.98 2.73 7.20
C ASP A 125 -10.83 3.19 8.65
N GLY A 126 -9.88 2.62 9.38
CA GLY A 126 -9.67 2.92 10.80
C GLY A 126 -9.18 4.35 11.06
N ARG A 127 -8.46 4.94 10.10
CA ARG A 127 -7.94 6.32 10.21
C ARG A 127 -8.69 7.34 9.37
N GLY A 128 -9.58 6.92 8.48
CA GLY A 128 -10.28 7.81 7.55
C GLY A 128 -9.35 8.52 6.57
N ILE A 129 -8.30 7.83 6.11
CA ILE A 129 -7.31 8.37 5.16
C ILE A 129 -7.56 7.86 3.75
N ALA A 130 -6.84 8.40 2.76
CA ALA A 130 -6.89 7.93 1.39
C ALA A 130 -5.71 7.01 1.07
N ALA A 131 -5.93 6.00 0.20
CA ALA A 131 -4.86 5.22 -0.40
C ALA A 131 -5.02 5.15 -1.91
N ALA A 132 -3.90 5.19 -2.64
CA ALA A 132 -3.84 4.85 -4.05
C ALA A 132 -2.82 3.73 -4.25
N ALA A 133 -3.25 2.65 -4.89
CA ALA A 133 -2.41 1.48 -5.13
C ALA A 133 -2.34 1.13 -6.62
N VAL A 134 -1.14 0.82 -7.10
CA VAL A 134 -0.96 0.15 -8.40
C VAL A 134 -1.09 -1.35 -8.15
N LEU A 135 -2.04 -1.99 -8.82
CA LEU A 135 -2.30 -3.41 -8.68
C LEU A 135 -2.39 -4.06 -10.06
N HIS A 136 -1.83 -5.27 -10.20
CA HIS A 136 -1.92 -6.06 -11.44
C HIS A 136 -3.10 -7.05 -11.41
N ASP A 137 -3.48 -7.53 -10.21
CA ASP A 137 -4.63 -8.41 -10.05
C ASP A 137 -5.93 -7.59 -9.96
N ILE A 138 -6.73 -7.64 -11.03
CA ILE A 138 -8.00 -6.93 -11.12
C ILE A 138 -9.03 -7.45 -10.09
N ASN A 139 -9.01 -8.75 -9.77
CA ASN A 139 -9.92 -9.32 -8.79
C ASN A 139 -9.55 -8.90 -7.36
N LEU A 140 -8.26 -8.75 -7.09
CA LEU A 140 -7.78 -8.17 -5.85
C LEU A 140 -8.20 -6.69 -5.73
N ALA A 141 -8.06 -5.92 -6.81
CA ALA A 141 -8.53 -4.53 -6.85
C ALA A 141 -10.05 -4.43 -6.64
N LEU A 142 -10.86 -5.26 -7.33
CA LEU A 142 -12.33 -5.31 -7.17
C LEU A 142 -12.76 -5.66 -5.74
N ARG A 143 -11.92 -6.35 -5.00
CA ARG A 143 -12.21 -6.75 -3.62
C ARG A 143 -11.94 -5.64 -2.59
N TYR A 144 -10.91 -4.83 -2.80
CA TYR A 144 -10.39 -3.92 -1.78
C TYR A 144 -10.48 -2.43 -2.12
N CYS A 145 -10.69 -2.07 -3.41
CA CYS A 145 -10.72 -0.68 -3.84
C CYS A 145 -12.15 -0.20 -4.12
N ASP A 146 -12.41 1.08 -3.83
CA ASP A 146 -13.69 1.74 -4.08
C ASP A 146 -13.73 2.42 -5.45
N ARG A 147 -12.56 2.84 -5.94
CA ARG A 147 -12.40 3.58 -7.20
C ARG A 147 -11.28 2.97 -8.03
N PHE A 148 -11.44 3.05 -9.34
CA PHE A 148 -10.54 2.47 -10.34
C PHE A 148 -10.10 3.56 -11.30
N LEU A 149 -8.83 3.50 -11.67
CA LEU A 149 -8.24 4.31 -12.71
C LEU A 149 -7.47 3.39 -13.64
N PHE A 150 -7.90 3.30 -14.91
CA PHE A 150 -7.18 2.55 -15.93
C PHE A 150 -6.24 3.48 -16.68
N LEU A 151 -5.00 3.01 -16.86
CA LEU A 151 -3.97 3.69 -17.64
C LEU A 151 -3.66 2.87 -18.90
N ALA A 152 -3.66 3.50 -20.05
CA ALA A 152 -3.22 2.93 -21.32
C ALA A 152 -2.32 3.92 -22.04
N GLU A 153 -1.21 3.47 -22.60
CA GLU A 153 -0.28 4.29 -23.39
C GLU A 153 0.14 5.60 -22.71
N GLY A 154 0.31 5.56 -21.38
CA GLY A 154 0.70 6.73 -20.57
C GLY A 154 -0.42 7.76 -20.36
N ARG A 155 -1.67 7.42 -20.66
CA ARG A 155 -2.85 8.30 -20.48
C ARG A 155 -3.90 7.63 -19.61
N VAL A 156 -4.70 8.47 -18.96
CA VAL A 156 -5.90 8.00 -18.24
C VAL A 156 -6.94 7.57 -19.28
N ASP A 157 -7.31 6.30 -19.25
CA ASP A 157 -8.28 5.72 -20.16
C ASP A 157 -9.70 5.75 -19.57
N ALA A 158 -9.86 5.35 -18.31
CA ALA A 158 -11.12 5.40 -17.59
C ALA A 158 -10.92 5.65 -16.10
N VAL A 159 -11.89 6.33 -15.46
CA VAL A 159 -11.94 6.56 -14.01
C VAL A 159 -13.37 6.34 -13.53
N GLY A 160 -13.56 5.53 -12.51
CA GLY A 160 -14.91 5.26 -11.95
C GLY A 160 -14.87 4.32 -10.77
N ASP A 161 -16.03 3.83 -10.40
CA ASP A 161 -16.21 2.72 -9.46
C ASP A 161 -16.09 1.37 -10.20
N ALA A 162 -16.44 0.27 -9.54
CA ALA A 162 -16.37 -1.07 -10.13
C ALA A 162 -17.23 -1.24 -11.42
N SER A 163 -18.15 -0.33 -11.73
CA SER A 163 -18.99 -0.42 -12.92
C SER A 163 -18.20 -0.26 -14.22
N ILE A 164 -17.06 0.46 -14.17
CA ILE A 164 -16.19 0.65 -15.36
C ILE A 164 -15.38 -0.62 -15.70
N VAL A 165 -15.36 -1.63 -14.82
CA VAL A 165 -14.70 -2.92 -15.09
C VAL A 165 -15.66 -3.77 -15.92
N THR A 166 -15.53 -3.70 -17.25
CA THR A 166 -16.34 -4.45 -18.22
C THR A 166 -15.45 -5.38 -19.04
N PRO A 167 -16.02 -6.41 -19.71
CA PRO A 167 -15.26 -7.29 -20.60
C PRO A 167 -14.46 -6.50 -21.66
N GLU A 168 -15.09 -5.48 -22.27
CA GLU A 168 -14.46 -4.63 -23.31
C GLU A 168 -13.30 -3.81 -22.73
N GLN A 169 -13.47 -3.30 -21.48
CA GLN A 169 -12.41 -2.56 -20.81
C GLN A 169 -11.22 -3.46 -20.48
N ILE A 170 -11.49 -4.69 -20.01
CA ILE A 170 -10.44 -5.68 -19.72
C ILE A 170 -9.71 -6.10 -21.00
N GLU A 171 -10.44 -6.40 -22.08
CA GLU A 171 -9.81 -6.75 -23.35
C GLU A 171 -8.93 -5.59 -23.86
N ARG A 172 -9.38 -4.35 -23.77
CA ARG A 172 -8.63 -3.18 -24.21
C ARG A 172 -7.35 -2.93 -23.41
N ILE A 173 -7.39 -3.09 -22.08
CA ILE A 173 -6.25 -2.77 -21.21
C ILE A 173 -5.28 -3.94 -21.08
N TYR A 174 -5.81 -5.17 -20.94
CA TYR A 174 -5.00 -6.36 -20.66
C TYR A 174 -4.82 -7.26 -21.88
N GLY A 175 -5.52 -6.99 -23.01
CA GLY A 175 -5.49 -7.84 -24.21
C GLY A 175 -6.10 -9.23 -23.97
N MET A 176 -6.94 -9.38 -22.97
CA MET A 176 -7.48 -10.66 -22.49
C MET A 176 -9.01 -10.68 -22.59
N LYS A 177 -9.56 -11.65 -23.33
CA LYS A 177 -11.01 -11.89 -23.32
C LYS A 177 -11.43 -12.42 -21.96
N SER A 178 -12.52 -11.90 -21.46
CA SER A 178 -13.02 -12.27 -20.12
C SER A 178 -14.53 -12.05 -20.01
N ASP A 179 -15.14 -12.77 -19.07
CA ASP A 179 -16.46 -12.45 -18.55
C ASP A 179 -16.32 -11.65 -17.26
N VAL A 180 -17.26 -10.72 -17.03
CA VAL A 180 -17.41 -10.05 -15.74
C VAL A 180 -18.70 -10.54 -15.12
N ILE A 181 -18.57 -11.36 -14.09
CA ILE A 181 -19.69 -11.98 -13.39
C ILE A 181 -19.90 -11.35 -12.01
N GLU A 182 -21.09 -11.51 -11.46
CA GLU A 182 -21.36 -11.18 -10.06
C GLU A 182 -21.39 -12.46 -9.21
N HIS A 183 -20.57 -12.51 -8.17
CA HIS A 183 -20.57 -13.61 -7.22
C HIS A 183 -20.61 -13.06 -5.79
N ARG A 184 -21.65 -13.45 -5.03
CA ARG A 184 -21.88 -12.99 -3.63
C ARG A 184 -21.85 -11.47 -3.48
N GLY A 185 -22.47 -10.73 -4.41
CA GLY A 185 -22.55 -9.28 -4.39
C GLY A 185 -21.24 -8.57 -4.76
N ARG A 186 -20.29 -9.27 -5.40
CA ARG A 186 -19.03 -8.71 -5.88
C ARG A 186 -18.79 -9.07 -7.33
N ARG A 187 -18.23 -8.12 -8.09
CA ARG A 187 -17.78 -8.39 -9.45
C ARG A 187 -16.49 -9.22 -9.44
N LEU A 188 -16.40 -10.12 -10.39
CA LEU A 188 -15.22 -10.95 -10.66
C LEU A 188 -14.96 -10.97 -12.16
N VAL A 189 -13.71 -10.83 -12.54
CA VAL A 189 -13.23 -11.02 -13.91
C VAL A 189 -12.77 -12.47 -14.06
N VAL A 190 -13.37 -13.18 -15.00
CA VAL A 190 -13.06 -14.59 -15.30
C VAL A 190 -12.48 -14.65 -16.70
N PRO A 191 -11.19 -14.99 -16.87
CA PRO A 191 -10.57 -15.21 -18.19
C PRO A 191 -11.28 -16.31 -18.98
N LEU A 192 -11.39 -16.11 -20.31
CA LEU A 192 -11.97 -17.09 -21.26
C LEU A 192 -10.88 -17.87 -21.97
#